data_53440749443062d505dfcf0bc5a13a3a
#
_entry.id   53440749443062d505dfcf0bc5a13a3a
#
_cell.length_a   1.000
_cell.length_b   1.000
_cell.length_c   1.000
_cell.angle_alpha   90.00
_cell.angle_beta   90.00
_cell.angle_gamma   90.00
#
_symmetry.space_group_name_H-M   'P 1'
#
loop_
_entity.id
_entity.type
_entity.pdbx_description
1 polymer ?
#
loop_
_entity_poly.entity_id
_entity_poly.type
_entity_poly.pdbx_seq_one_letter_code
_entity_poly.pdbx_strand_id
1 'polypeptide(L)'
;MILYINTTKGDGVEITFREGDRVLARKEFEAKYSQAEKLLPAIDKMLASRKIKLSDLTAIEVASRGDAGTSFTALRIGVVTANALGYALGIPVRGHSGAKDKRKKSLKFDVIEPIYNKEPNIT
;
A
#
# COMPACT_ATOMS: atom_id res chain seq x y z
N MET A 1 -6.64 -12.68 -3.20
CA MET A 1 -6.92 -11.59 -2.32
C MET A 1 -5.94 -10.46 -2.50
N ILE A 2 -6.41 -9.24 -2.49
CA ILE A 2 -5.56 -8.10 -2.73
C ILE A 2 -5.47 -7.25 -1.48
N LEU A 3 -4.26 -6.83 -1.15
CA LEU A 3 -4.03 -5.95 -0.03
C LEU A 3 -3.83 -4.55 -0.59
N TYR A 4 -4.58 -3.57 -0.08
CA TYR A 4 -4.42 -2.19 -0.52
C TYR A 4 -3.88 -1.39 0.66
N ILE A 5 -2.88 -0.57 0.42
CA ILE A 5 -2.26 0.26 1.43
C ILE A 5 -2.30 1.71 0.99
N ASN A 6 -2.77 2.58 1.85
CA ASN A 6 -2.79 3.99 1.52
C ASN A 6 -2.27 4.79 2.71
N THR A 7 -1.12 5.43 2.56
CA THR A 7 -0.56 6.27 3.59
C THR A 7 -0.59 7.72 3.13
N THR A 8 -1.41 8.06 2.14
CA THR A 8 -1.42 9.38 1.58
C THR A 8 -2.55 10.26 2.10
N LYS A 9 -3.25 9.84 3.13
CA LYS A 9 -4.33 10.62 3.64
C LYS A 9 -3.90 11.40 4.86
N GLY A 10 -3.04 12.32 4.72
CA GLY A 10 -2.56 13.14 5.84
C GLY A 10 -1.84 12.27 6.83
N ASP A 11 -2.32 12.25 8.07
CA ASP A 11 -1.67 11.44 9.07
C ASP A 11 -2.29 10.05 9.13
N GLY A 12 -3.21 9.74 8.29
CA GLY A 12 -3.95 8.50 8.39
C GLY A 12 -3.35 7.38 7.58
N VAL A 13 -3.69 6.18 7.95
CA VAL A 13 -3.28 5.00 7.22
C VAL A 13 -4.53 4.19 6.96
N GLU A 14 -4.68 3.72 5.74
CA GLU A 14 -5.82 2.88 5.41
C GLU A 14 -5.31 1.55 4.88
N ILE A 15 -5.85 0.44 5.35
CA ILE A 15 -5.49 -0.88 4.89
C ILE A 15 -6.77 -1.60 4.55
N THR A 16 -6.83 -2.21 3.39
CA THR A 16 -8.01 -2.92 2.94
C THR A 16 -7.63 -4.27 2.35
N PHE A 17 -8.40 -5.30 2.65
CA PHE A 17 -8.22 -6.57 2.00
C PHE A 17 -9.50 -6.80 1.18
N ARG A 18 -9.35 -7.15 -0.07
CA ARG A 18 -10.52 -7.39 -0.90
C ARG A 18 -10.34 -8.57 -1.83
N GLU A 19 -11.43 -9.12 -2.27
CA GLU A 19 -11.41 -10.21 -3.16
C GLU A 19 -12.26 -9.75 -4.31
N GLY A 20 -11.69 -9.48 -5.43
CA GLY A 20 -12.40 -8.88 -6.52
C GLY A 20 -12.89 -7.53 -6.10
N ASP A 21 -14.16 -7.28 -6.19
CA ASP A 21 -14.70 -6.01 -5.78
C ASP A 21 -15.24 -6.06 -4.38
N ARG A 22 -15.13 -7.18 -3.68
CA ARG A 22 -15.70 -7.26 -2.40
C ARG A 22 -14.72 -6.96 -1.34
N VAL A 23 -14.96 -6.02 -0.48
CA VAL A 23 -14.07 -5.67 0.61
C VAL A 23 -14.31 -6.61 1.75
N LEU A 24 -13.26 -7.31 2.16
CA LEU A 24 -13.38 -8.25 3.24
C LEU A 24 -13.04 -7.62 4.58
N ALA A 25 -12.14 -6.67 4.61
CA ALA A 25 -11.76 -6.03 5.85
C ALA A 25 -11.16 -4.69 5.52
N ARG A 26 -11.36 -3.71 6.38
CA ARG A 26 -10.79 -2.40 6.14
C ARG A 26 -10.50 -1.77 7.48
N LYS A 27 -9.40 -1.09 7.60
CA LYS A 27 -9.05 -0.43 8.83
C LYS A 27 -8.42 0.89 8.52
N GLU A 28 -8.80 1.93 9.26
CA GLU A 28 -8.17 3.22 9.10
C GLU A 28 -7.75 3.65 10.49
N PHE A 29 -6.59 4.24 10.61
CA PHE A 29 -6.14 4.73 11.90
C PHE A 29 -5.18 5.88 11.67
N GLU A 30 -4.94 6.65 12.71
CA GLU A 30 -4.03 7.75 12.60
C GLU A 30 -2.71 7.36 13.15
N ALA A 31 -1.65 7.74 12.50
CA ALA A 31 -0.33 7.35 12.93
C ALA A 31 0.66 8.44 12.61
N LYS A 32 0.36 9.68 13.03
CA LYS A 32 1.23 10.78 12.76
C LYS A 32 2.61 10.49 13.26
N TYR A 33 3.60 10.61 12.41
CA TYR A 33 4.99 10.38 12.73
C TYR A 33 5.28 8.93 13.12
N SER A 34 4.35 8.02 12.97
CA SER A 34 4.63 6.65 13.31
C SER A 34 4.06 5.66 12.30
N GLN A 35 3.82 6.08 11.06
CA GLN A 35 3.28 5.17 10.07
C GLN A 35 4.18 3.97 9.87
N ALA A 36 5.50 4.19 9.84
CA ALA A 36 6.41 3.10 9.57
C ALA A 36 6.34 2.06 10.66
N GLU A 37 6.20 2.50 11.90
CA GLU A 37 6.16 1.57 12.98
C GLU A 37 4.85 0.86 13.09
N LYS A 38 3.78 1.45 12.67
CA LYS A 38 2.49 0.88 12.89
C LYS A 38 1.90 0.13 11.71
N LEU A 39 2.44 0.32 10.53
CA LEU A 39 1.85 -0.26 9.33
C LEU A 39 1.90 -1.79 9.32
N LEU A 40 3.07 -2.37 9.43
CA LEU A 40 3.16 -3.82 9.38
C LEU A 40 2.44 -4.51 10.54
N PRO A 41 2.54 -4.00 11.77
CA PRO A 41 1.78 -4.64 12.83
C PRO A 41 0.27 -4.57 12.59
N ALA A 42 -0.21 -3.50 11.98
CA ALA A 42 -1.63 -3.38 11.69
C ALA A 42 -2.05 -4.41 10.64
N ILE A 43 -1.23 -4.60 9.62
CA ILE A 43 -1.52 -5.59 8.60
C ILE A 43 -1.57 -6.98 9.24
N ASP A 44 -0.60 -7.26 10.09
CA ASP A 44 -0.51 -8.55 10.72
C ASP A 44 -1.74 -8.81 11.59
N LYS A 45 -2.18 -7.80 12.35
CA LYS A 45 -3.30 -7.99 13.16
C LYS A 45 -4.56 -8.19 12.36
N MET A 46 -4.71 -7.52 11.23
CA MET A 46 -5.88 -7.70 10.42
C MET A 46 -5.91 -9.09 9.82
N LEU A 47 -4.76 -9.59 9.40
CA LEU A 47 -4.70 -10.93 8.85
C LEU A 47 -5.10 -11.94 9.90
N ALA A 48 -4.55 -11.78 11.09
CA ALA A 48 -4.86 -12.73 12.15
C ALA A 48 -6.32 -12.70 12.53
N SER A 49 -6.90 -11.51 12.60
CA SER A 49 -8.29 -11.43 13.04
C SER A 49 -9.24 -12.01 12.01
N ARG A 50 -8.83 -12.13 10.76
CA ARG A 50 -9.69 -12.70 9.76
C ARG A 50 -9.23 -14.07 9.35
N LYS A 51 -8.23 -14.59 10.01
CA LYS A 51 -7.68 -15.89 9.70
C LYS A 51 -7.23 -15.96 8.27
N ILE A 52 -6.58 -14.91 7.78
CA ILE A 52 -6.05 -14.86 6.43
C ILE A 52 -4.55 -15.02 6.55
N LYS A 53 -3.93 -15.75 5.64
CA LYS A 53 -2.52 -15.90 5.68
C LYS A 53 -1.88 -15.02 4.66
N LEU A 54 -0.65 -14.63 4.85
CA LEU A 54 0.06 -13.83 3.87
C LEU A 54 0.08 -14.54 2.53
N SER A 55 0.15 -15.85 2.55
CA SER A 55 0.20 -16.59 1.29
C SER A 55 -1.11 -16.53 0.53
N ASP A 56 -2.16 -15.99 1.12
CA ASP A 56 -3.42 -15.88 0.42
C ASP A 56 -3.43 -14.61 -0.43
N LEU A 57 -2.45 -13.74 -0.29
CA LEU A 57 -2.43 -12.52 -1.05
C LEU A 57 -1.92 -12.80 -2.45
N THR A 58 -2.57 -12.24 -3.45
CA THR A 58 -2.17 -12.45 -4.83
C THR A 58 -1.65 -11.18 -5.47
N ALA A 59 -1.85 -10.05 -4.85
CA ALA A 59 -1.33 -8.79 -5.37
C ALA A 59 -1.42 -7.74 -4.29
N ILE A 60 -0.64 -6.70 -4.41
CA ILE A 60 -0.69 -5.58 -3.50
C ILE A 60 -0.91 -4.33 -4.30
N GLU A 61 -1.79 -3.47 -3.82
CA GLU A 61 -2.00 -2.18 -4.45
C GLU A 61 -1.63 -1.13 -3.43
N VAL A 62 -0.98 -0.08 -3.85
CA VAL A 62 -0.56 0.95 -2.92
C VAL A 62 -0.81 2.31 -3.54
N ALA A 63 -1.28 3.24 -2.74
CA ALA A 63 -1.46 4.58 -3.22
C ALA A 63 -0.08 5.17 -3.43
N SER A 64 0.27 5.50 -4.67
CA SER A 64 1.59 5.92 -5.00
C SER A 64 1.67 7.38 -5.35
N ARG A 65 0.60 8.15 -5.22
CA ARG A 65 0.66 9.55 -5.49
C ARG A 65 -0.14 10.26 -4.42
N GLY A 66 0.41 11.22 -3.80
CA GLY A 66 -0.27 11.90 -2.72
C GLY A 66 -0.95 13.15 -3.15
N ASP A 67 -1.77 13.70 -2.29
CA ASP A 67 -2.41 14.93 -2.54
C ASP A 67 -1.57 16.00 -2.00
N ALA A 68 -2.01 17.21 -2.11
CA ALA A 68 -1.24 18.32 -1.65
C ALA A 68 -0.79 18.23 -0.24
N GLY A 69 -1.48 17.67 0.63
CA GLY A 69 -1.06 17.60 2.02
C GLY A 69 -0.24 16.40 2.40
N THR A 70 0.09 15.55 1.46
CA THR A 70 0.79 14.33 1.78
C THR A 70 2.27 14.57 1.91
N SER A 71 2.89 14.04 2.94
CA SER A 71 4.32 14.19 3.07
C SER A 71 4.99 13.14 2.23
N PHE A 72 6.19 13.44 1.77
CA PHE A 72 6.94 12.49 1.02
C PHE A 72 7.26 11.29 1.88
N THR A 73 7.51 11.50 3.15
CA THR A 73 7.85 10.42 4.05
C THR A 73 6.69 9.43 4.15
N ALA A 74 5.49 9.94 4.32
CA ALA A 74 4.35 9.06 4.43
C ALA A 74 4.14 8.28 3.15
N LEU A 75 4.26 8.94 2.01
CA LEU A 75 4.09 8.28 0.75
C LEU A 75 5.11 7.17 0.60
N ARG A 76 6.39 7.45 0.90
CA ARG A 76 7.38 6.46 0.77
C ARG A 76 7.17 5.28 1.67
N ILE A 77 6.69 5.47 2.90
CA ILE A 77 6.50 4.37 3.83
C ILE A 77 5.54 3.35 3.21
N GLY A 78 4.44 3.82 2.63
CA GLY A 78 3.50 2.89 2.03
C GLY A 78 4.09 2.16 0.84
N VAL A 79 4.77 2.89 -0.03
CA VAL A 79 5.32 2.30 -1.24
C VAL A 79 6.44 1.31 -0.91
N VAL A 80 7.32 1.67 0.02
CA VAL A 80 8.41 0.80 0.37
C VAL A 80 7.89 -0.46 1.04
N THR A 81 6.89 -0.33 1.90
CA THR A 81 6.32 -1.48 2.56
C THR A 81 5.67 -2.40 1.53
N ALA A 82 4.92 -1.84 0.60
CA ALA A 82 4.27 -2.64 -0.42
C ALA A 82 5.29 -3.36 -1.28
N ASN A 83 6.35 -2.68 -1.67
CA ASN A 83 7.37 -3.30 -2.50
C ASN A 83 8.10 -4.41 -1.75
N ALA A 84 8.37 -4.20 -0.48
CA ALA A 84 9.07 -5.21 0.30
C ALA A 84 8.19 -6.46 0.45
N LEU A 85 6.91 -6.26 0.73
CA LEU A 85 6.03 -7.39 0.86
C LEU A 85 5.85 -8.11 -0.47
N GLY A 86 5.70 -7.37 -1.53
CA GLY A 86 5.54 -7.99 -2.85
C GLY A 86 6.75 -8.80 -3.23
N TYR A 87 7.92 -8.28 -2.94
CA TYR A 87 9.14 -8.98 -3.25
C TYR A 87 9.22 -10.26 -2.41
N ALA A 88 8.97 -10.15 -1.13
CA ALA A 88 9.06 -11.29 -0.25
C ALA A 88 8.05 -12.38 -0.62
N LEU A 89 6.88 -11.99 -1.06
CA LEU A 89 5.85 -12.95 -1.36
C LEU A 89 5.83 -13.38 -2.82
N GLY A 90 6.60 -12.71 -3.65
CA GLY A 90 6.63 -13.05 -5.07
C GLY A 90 5.35 -12.67 -5.79
N ILE A 91 4.69 -11.60 -5.38
CA ILE A 91 3.44 -11.19 -6.00
C ILE A 91 3.56 -9.78 -6.54
N PRO A 92 2.74 -9.42 -7.49
CA PRO A 92 2.87 -8.11 -8.11
C PRO A 92 2.41 -6.99 -7.21
N VAL A 93 3.01 -5.82 -7.38
CA VAL A 93 2.65 -4.63 -6.64
C VAL A 93 2.26 -3.59 -7.67
N ARG A 94 1.08 -2.97 -7.50
CA ARG A 94 0.62 -1.98 -8.45
C ARG A 94 0.37 -0.66 -7.78
N GLY A 95 0.74 0.39 -8.43
CA GLY A 95 0.47 1.71 -7.90
C GLY A 95 -0.96 2.10 -8.19
N HIS A 96 -1.54 2.93 -7.31
CA HIS A 96 -2.88 3.36 -7.51
C HIS A 96 -2.86 4.85 -7.33
N SER A 97 -2.92 5.59 -8.40
CA SER A 97 -2.78 6.99 -8.28
C SER A 97 -4.08 7.73 -8.39
N GLY A 98 -5.13 7.21 -8.06
CA GLY A 98 -6.34 7.92 -8.14
C GLY A 98 -7.37 7.07 -8.70
N ALA A 99 -8.54 7.50 -8.59
CA ALA A 99 -9.57 6.68 -8.97
C ALA A 99 -9.69 6.38 -10.36
N LYS A 100 -9.28 7.15 -11.19
CA LYS A 100 -9.51 6.88 -12.50
C LYS A 100 -8.48 6.27 -13.26
N ASP A 101 -7.56 5.69 -12.83
CA ASP A 101 -6.55 5.18 -13.59
C ASP A 101 -6.86 3.85 -14.05
N LYS A 102 -7.67 3.69 -14.91
CA LYS A 102 -7.93 2.46 -15.34
C LYS A 102 -7.07 1.95 -16.36
N ARG A 103 -6.29 2.59 -16.93
CA ARG A 103 -5.51 2.13 -17.93
C ARG A 103 -4.46 1.28 -17.42
N LYS A 104 -4.26 1.22 -16.33
CA LYS A 104 -3.28 0.56 -15.78
C LYS A 104 -3.33 -0.86 -15.98
N LYS A 105 -2.70 -1.45 -16.63
CA LYS A 105 -2.74 -2.71 -16.79
C LYS A 105 -1.94 -3.36 -15.82
N SER A 106 -1.96 -4.34 -15.56
CA SER A 106 -1.35 -4.95 -14.56
C SER A 106 -0.04 -5.32 -14.88
N LEU A 107 0.85 -5.03 -14.40
CA LEU A 107 2.03 -5.31 -14.69
C LEU A 107 2.60 -6.33 -14.01
N LYS A 108 3.42 -6.92 -14.16
CA LYS A 108 3.86 -7.87 -13.53
C LYS A 108 4.61 -7.58 -12.37
N PHE A 109 5.23 -7.90 -11.83
CA PHE A 109 5.98 -7.75 -10.77
C PHE A 109 6.90 -6.70 -10.76
N ASP A 110 6.57 -5.64 -10.92
CA ASP A 110 7.45 -4.56 -10.89
C ASP A 110 7.51 -3.82 -9.63
N VAL A 111 8.59 -3.24 -9.33
CA VAL A 111 8.74 -2.43 -8.14
C VAL A 111 8.10 -1.11 -8.46
N ILE A 112 7.28 -0.62 -7.56
CA ILE A 112 6.62 0.64 -7.77
C ILE A 112 7.46 1.71 -7.14
N GLU A 113 7.64 2.81 -7.79
CA GLU A 113 8.38 3.89 -7.22
C GLU A 113 7.47 4.99 -6.79
N PRO A 114 7.75 5.66 -5.71
CA PRO A 114 6.93 6.77 -5.28
C PRO A 114 7.03 7.88 -6.31
N ILE A 115 5.95 8.58 -6.53
CA ILE A 115 5.97 9.63 -7.50
C ILE A 115 6.21 10.93 -6.83
N TYR A 116 7.38 11.52 -7.04
CA TYR A 116 7.73 12.74 -6.45
C TYR A 116 7.89 13.74 -7.51
N ASN A 117 8.05 14.95 -7.19
CA ASN A 117 8.23 15.88 -8.13
C ASN A 117 9.59 15.83 -8.57
N LYS A 118 10.58 15.48 -7.96
CA LYS A 118 11.82 15.47 -8.38
C LYS A 118 12.40 14.20 -8.34
N GLU A 119 13.34 13.87 -9.00
CA GLU A 119 13.92 12.70 -8.98
C GLU A 119 14.58 12.34 -7.79
N PRO A 120 14.51 11.37 -7.38
CA PRO A 120 14.99 10.95 -6.17
C PRO A 120 16.30 10.60 -6.19
N ASN A 121 17.08 10.85 -6.42
CA ASN A 121 18.28 10.54 -6.38
C ASN A 121 18.71 9.81 -5.24
N ILE A 122 18.29 9.15 -4.72
CA ILE A 122 18.62 8.51 -3.68
C ILE A 122 19.50 7.72 -3.76
N THR A 123 20.04 7.47 -3.63
CA THR A 123 20.95 6.71 -3.68
C THR A 123 21.04 5.92 -3.04
#